data_22c33b02572fe7c91c3607b5d76f9776
#
_entry.id   22c33b02572fe7c91c3607b5d76f9776
#
_cell.length_a   1.000
_cell.length_b   1.000
_cell.length_c   1.000
_cell.angle_alpha   90.00
_cell.angle_beta   90.00
_cell.angle_gamma   90.00
#
_symmetry.space_group_name_H-M   'P 1'
#
loop_
_entity.id
_entity.type
_entity.pdbx_description
1 polymer ?
#
loop_
_entity_poly.entity_id
_entity_poly.type
_entity_poly.pdbx_seq_one_letter_code
_entity_poly.pdbx_strand_id
1 'polypeptide(L)'
;MTLPFADSAQSTLGIEWELALVDAVSGELRSEAPDLLRTLHATEGLAEDDVNPHMTSELLQNTVELVTGVHERVDAATADLGRIAARVADAAAARGISLFCQGTHPFADAIAQPSTPSERYDRMLDLTQYWGRQLLIFGVHVHVGLDDVSKAMPVVNGLVNRVPHLLALSASSPFWAGTDTGYQSQRTLLFQQLPTAGLPFQFQEWEDFERCVAQMEQVGMIADVTECRWDVRAVPRLGTVEMRACDGLATLEEIAAVTAYTQCLVDDLSASLERGETVEVLPPWHVQENKWRAARYGMDATVIVDARGTQVPLAEHLPAEIERLTPVAERLGCAAELAGVQAMIDDGGAA
;
A
#
# COMPACT_ATOMS: atom_id res chain seq x y z
N MET A 1 -6.78 26.72 -4.28
CA MET A 1 -7.10 26.15 -2.95
C MET A 1 -5.77 25.74 -2.36
N THR A 2 -5.49 26.03 -1.09
CA THR A 2 -4.29 25.54 -0.43
C THR A 2 -4.62 24.21 0.23
N LEU A 3 -3.78 23.20 0.02
CA LEU A 3 -3.87 21.90 0.71
C LEU A 3 -2.93 21.97 1.92
N PRO A 4 -3.45 22.24 3.14
CA PRO A 4 -2.59 22.29 4.32
C PRO A 4 -1.97 20.91 4.55
N PHE A 5 -0.66 20.86 4.73
CA PHE A 5 0.07 19.67 5.11
C PHE A 5 0.17 19.63 6.64
N ALA A 6 -0.31 18.57 7.27
CA ALA A 6 -0.32 18.45 8.71
C ALA A 6 1.11 18.27 9.24
N ASP A 7 1.35 18.75 10.47
CA ASP A 7 2.61 18.51 11.17
C ASP A 7 2.73 17.02 11.52
N SER A 8 3.82 16.40 11.09
CA SER A 8 4.17 15.02 11.45
C SER A 8 5.65 14.97 11.81
N ALA A 9 6.02 14.14 12.78
CA ALA A 9 7.43 13.94 13.07
C ALA A 9 8.10 13.12 11.96
N GLN A 10 9.33 13.51 11.59
CA GLN A 10 10.09 12.82 10.54
C GLN A 10 10.20 11.33 10.85
N SER A 11 9.92 10.49 9.84
CA SER A 11 10.07 9.04 9.86
C SER A 11 9.19 8.28 10.88
N THR A 12 8.19 8.94 11.49
CA THR A 12 7.08 8.20 12.15
C THR A 12 6.30 7.39 11.11
N LEU A 13 5.67 6.31 11.51
CA LEU A 13 5.01 5.40 10.58
C LEU A 13 3.64 4.92 11.08
N GLY A 14 2.79 4.55 10.12
CA GLY A 14 1.54 3.82 10.29
C GLY A 14 1.38 2.79 9.20
N ILE A 15 0.67 1.70 9.48
CA ILE A 15 0.44 0.60 8.56
C ILE A 15 -1.06 0.38 8.41
N GLU A 16 -1.51 0.20 7.17
CA GLU A 16 -2.84 -0.27 6.82
C GLU A 16 -2.71 -1.67 6.19
N TRP A 17 -3.57 -2.59 6.60
CA TRP A 17 -3.57 -3.97 6.11
C TRP A 17 -4.98 -4.41 5.75
N GLU A 18 -5.23 -4.65 4.48
CA GLU A 18 -6.51 -5.11 3.95
C GLU A 18 -6.57 -6.64 3.98
N LEU A 19 -7.65 -7.19 4.55
CA LEU A 19 -7.85 -8.63 4.76
C LEU A 19 -9.21 -9.07 4.24
N ALA A 20 -9.23 -10.16 3.47
CA ALA A 20 -10.47 -10.81 3.09
C ALA A 20 -11.00 -11.73 4.20
N LEU A 21 -12.30 -11.80 4.33
CA LEU A 21 -13.01 -12.78 5.14
C LEU A 21 -13.38 -13.98 4.28
N VAL A 22 -12.89 -15.16 4.64
CA VAL A 22 -13.18 -16.41 3.91
C VAL A 22 -13.76 -17.46 4.84
N ASP A 23 -14.61 -18.33 4.30
CA ASP A 23 -15.07 -19.50 5.01
C ASP A 23 -13.89 -20.42 5.34
N ALA A 24 -13.74 -20.80 6.61
CA ALA A 24 -12.58 -21.53 7.11
C ALA A 24 -12.42 -22.95 6.50
N VAL A 25 -13.45 -23.48 5.83
CA VAL A 25 -13.43 -24.82 5.25
C VAL A 25 -13.32 -24.78 3.74
N SER A 26 -14.14 -23.94 3.09
CA SER A 26 -14.20 -23.87 1.61
C SER A 26 -13.24 -22.85 1.00
N GLY A 27 -12.81 -21.86 1.78
CA GLY A 27 -12.05 -20.70 1.28
C GLY A 27 -12.89 -19.68 0.49
N GLU A 28 -14.20 -19.89 0.38
CA GLU A 28 -15.11 -18.95 -0.30
C GLU A 28 -15.24 -17.63 0.50
N LEU A 29 -15.42 -16.51 -0.20
CA LEU A 29 -15.58 -15.20 0.44
C LEU A 29 -16.85 -15.13 1.30
N ARG A 30 -16.74 -14.45 2.43
CA ARG A 30 -17.81 -14.21 3.39
C ARG A 30 -18.06 -12.71 3.54
N SER A 31 -19.22 -12.24 3.07
CA SER A 31 -19.64 -10.82 3.14
C SER A 31 -20.16 -10.46 4.52
N GLU A 32 -19.34 -10.65 5.55
CA GLU A 32 -19.71 -10.47 6.97
C GLU A 32 -18.90 -9.36 7.67
N ALA A 33 -18.10 -8.57 6.95
CA ALA A 33 -17.31 -7.50 7.56
C ALA A 33 -18.17 -6.49 8.33
N PRO A 34 -19.33 -6.01 7.84
CA PRO A 34 -20.17 -5.08 8.62
C PRO A 34 -20.63 -5.65 9.95
N ASP A 35 -21.03 -6.93 10.00
CA ASP A 35 -21.50 -7.59 11.20
C ASP A 35 -20.37 -7.92 12.18
N LEU A 36 -19.21 -8.29 11.65
CA LEU A 36 -18.00 -8.56 12.41
C LEU A 36 -17.50 -7.28 13.10
N LEU A 37 -17.39 -6.19 12.35
CA LEU A 37 -16.95 -4.89 12.87
C LEU A 37 -17.93 -4.36 13.92
N ARG A 38 -19.24 -4.47 13.70
CA ARG A 38 -20.26 -4.08 14.70
C ARG A 38 -20.08 -4.86 16.00
N THR A 39 -19.79 -6.15 15.93
CA THR A 39 -19.55 -6.98 17.11
C THR A 39 -18.27 -6.53 17.85
N LEU A 40 -17.19 -6.25 17.13
CA LEU A 40 -15.94 -5.75 17.70
C LEU A 40 -16.12 -4.38 18.35
N HIS A 41 -16.79 -3.44 17.69
CA HIS A 41 -17.10 -2.12 18.25
C HIS A 41 -17.87 -2.24 19.57
N ALA A 42 -18.91 -3.09 19.63
CA ALA A 42 -19.68 -3.31 20.85
C ALA A 42 -18.82 -3.87 22.00
N THR A 43 -17.87 -4.76 21.70
CA THR A 43 -16.95 -5.31 22.73
C THR A 43 -15.97 -4.26 23.25
N GLU A 44 -15.70 -3.20 22.48
CA GLU A 44 -14.85 -2.07 22.85
C GLU A 44 -15.63 -0.94 23.55
N GLY A 45 -16.93 -1.08 23.66
CA GLY A 45 -17.80 -0.07 24.25
C GLY A 45 -18.05 1.15 23.35
N LEU A 46 -17.79 1.03 22.05
CA LEU A 46 -18.09 2.04 21.04
C LEU A 46 -19.58 2.00 20.71
N ALA A 47 -20.19 3.17 20.47
CA ALA A 47 -21.55 3.24 19.94
C ALA A 47 -21.59 2.79 18.48
N GLU A 48 -22.79 2.48 17.96
CA GLU A 48 -22.97 1.96 16.59
C GLU A 48 -22.46 2.94 15.51
N ASP A 49 -22.58 4.25 15.78
CA ASP A 49 -22.14 5.31 14.87
C ASP A 49 -20.69 5.78 15.12
N ASP A 50 -20.00 5.22 16.12
CA ASP A 50 -18.61 5.57 16.39
C ASP A 50 -17.68 4.96 15.32
N VAL A 51 -16.71 5.74 14.87
CA VAL A 51 -15.66 5.26 13.97
C VAL A 51 -14.55 4.62 14.79
N ASN A 52 -14.27 3.35 14.54
CA ASN A 52 -13.08 2.71 15.08
C ASN A 52 -11.87 3.10 14.23
N PRO A 53 -10.85 3.78 14.79
CA PRO A 53 -9.70 4.20 13.99
C PRO A 53 -8.78 3.06 13.58
N HIS A 54 -8.97 1.85 14.15
CA HIS A 54 -8.08 0.71 13.96
C HIS A 54 -8.69 -0.42 13.12
N MET A 55 -10.00 -0.41 12.92
CA MET A 55 -10.69 -1.46 12.17
C MET A 55 -11.83 -0.83 11.37
N THR A 56 -11.69 -0.80 10.05
CA THR A 56 -12.66 -0.16 9.16
C THR A 56 -13.20 -1.12 8.09
N SER A 57 -14.36 -0.77 7.54
CA SER A 57 -14.91 -1.45 6.36
C SER A 57 -14.29 -0.89 5.09
N GLU A 58 -14.12 -1.76 4.10
CA GLU A 58 -13.66 -1.41 2.77
C GLU A 58 -14.78 -1.44 1.72
N LEU A 59 -14.41 -1.25 0.43
CA LEU A 59 -15.33 -1.23 -0.71
C LEU A 59 -16.27 -2.44 -0.71
N LEU A 60 -15.75 -3.61 -0.39
CA LEU A 60 -16.52 -4.86 -0.40
C LEU A 60 -16.82 -5.35 1.01
N GLN A 61 -18.02 -5.91 1.22
CA GLN A 61 -18.47 -6.42 2.52
C GLN A 61 -17.71 -7.66 2.99
N ASN A 62 -16.82 -8.21 2.19
CA ASN A 62 -15.94 -9.31 2.55
C ASN A 62 -14.54 -8.86 2.98
N THR A 63 -14.31 -7.55 3.11
CA THR A 63 -13.00 -6.98 3.41
C THR A 63 -13.05 -6.16 4.69
N VAL A 64 -12.03 -6.34 5.53
CA VAL A 64 -11.73 -5.49 6.68
C VAL A 64 -10.36 -4.86 6.51
N GLU A 65 -10.22 -3.60 6.88
CA GLU A 65 -8.95 -2.91 6.92
C GLU A 65 -8.51 -2.70 8.36
N LEU A 66 -7.26 -3.07 8.66
CA LEU A 66 -6.63 -2.87 9.95
C LEU A 66 -5.64 -1.71 9.87
N VAL A 67 -5.73 -0.78 10.80
CA VAL A 67 -4.94 0.45 10.80
C VAL A 67 -4.24 0.59 12.15
N THR A 68 -2.91 0.73 12.15
CA THR A 68 -2.14 0.97 13.38
C THR A 68 -2.29 2.41 13.87
N GLY A 69 -1.90 2.64 15.12
CA GLY A 69 -1.55 3.98 15.57
C GLY A 69 -0.29 4.51 14.88
N VAL A 70 0.12 5.73 15.27
CA VAL A 70 1.40 6.31 14.84
C VAL A 70 2.53 5.79 15.73
N HIS A 71 3.61 5.28 15.11
CA HIS A 71 4.75 4.70 15.78
C HIS A 71 6.06 5.30 15.26
N GLU A 72 7.10 5.27 16.06
CA GLU A 72 8.46 5.66 15.66
C GLU A 72 9.27 4.46 15.12
N ARG A 73 8.86 3.24 15.49
CA ARG A 73 9.60 1.99 15.23
C ARG A 73 8.71 0.95 14.56
N VAL A 74 9.32 0.21 13.63
CA VAL A 74 8.64 -0.85 12.87
C VAL A 74 8.16 -1.97 13.78
N ASP A 75 8.99 -2.43 14.73
CA ASP A 75 8.63 -3.48 15.68
C ASP A 75 7.39 -3.12 16.53
N ALA A 76 7.27 -1.84 16.93
CA ALA A 76 6.11 -1.36 17.67
C ALA A 76 4.84 -1.31 16.80
N ALA A 77 4.97 -0.84 15.53
CA ALA A 77 3.85 -0.79 14.60
C ALA A 77 3.35 -2.20 14.23
N THR A 78 4.26 -3.12 13.93
CA THR A 78 3.88 -4.51 13.59
C THR A 78 3.32 -5.27 14.79
N ALA A 79 3.82 -5.01 16.00
CA ALA A 79 3.22 -5.56 17.22
C ALA A 79 1.80 -5.00 17.47
N ASP A 80 1.56 -3.72 17.16
CA ASP A 80 0.23 -3.11 17.22
C ASP A 80 -0.71 -3.76 16.20
N LEU A 81 -0.28 -3.85 14.93
CA LEU A 81 -1.02 -4.51 13.86
C LEU A 81 -1.39 -5.95 14.23
N GLY A 82 -0.43 -6.71 14.78
CA GLY A 82 -0.64 -8.08 15.24
C GLY A 82 -1.69 -8.20 16.36
N ARG A 83 -1.73 -7.24 17.31
CA ARG A 83 -2.78 -7.21 18.34
C ARG A 83 -4.16 -6.93 17.76
N ILE A 84 -4.26 -6.02 16.79
CA ILE A 84 -5.51 -5.71 16.10
C ILE A 84 -5.96 -6.93 15.29
N ALA A 85 -5.06 -7.54 14.52
CA ALA A 85 -5.34 -8.72 13.69
C ALA A 85 -5.80 -9.92 14.53
N ALA A 86 -5.17 -10.18 15.68
CA ALA A 86 -5.56 -11.28 16.57
C ALA A 86 -7.02 -11.12 17.07
N ARG A 87 -7.43 -9.88 17.43
CA ARG A 87 -8.81 -9.61 17.87
C ARG A 87 -9.83 -9.84 16.76
N VAL A 88 -9.51 -9.42 15.53
CA VAL A 88 -10.37 -9.65 14.37
C VAL A 88 -10.42 -11.14 14.04
N ALA A 89 -9.28 -11.84 14.09
CA ALA A 89 -9.20 -13.29 13.85
C ALA A 89 -10.01 -14.09 14.86
N ASP A 90 -9.93 -13.78 16.16
CA ASP A 90 -10.72 -14.45 17.22
C ASP A 90 -12.23 -14.26 17.00
N ALA A 91 -12.66 -13.04 16.67
CA ALA A 91 -14.07 -12.76 16.41
C ALA A 91 -14.57 -13.42 15.10
N ALA A 92 -13.73 -13.51 14.08
CA ALA A 92 -13.99 -14.19 12.82
C ALA A 92 -14.08 -15.72 13.01
N ALA A 93 -13.14 -16.31 13.77
CA ALA A 93 -13.09 -17.75 14.03
C ALA A 93 -14.36 -18.25 14.74
N ALA A 94 -14.94 -17.45 15.66
CA ALA A 94 -16.22 -17.77 16.32
C ALA A 94 -17.40 -17.90 15.32
N ARG A 95 -17.24 -17.42 14.09
CA ARG A 95 -18.22 -17.47 12.99
C ARG A 95 -17.83 -18.48 11.88
N GLY A 96 -16.76 -19.26 12.07
CA GLY A 96 -16.21 -20.16 11.05
C GLY A 96 -15.54 -19.41 9.89
N ILE A 97 -15.03 -18.22 10.15
CA ILE A 97 -14.35 -17.36 9.19
C ILE A 97 -12.85 -17.35 9.49
N SER A 98 -12.02 -17.40 8.44
CA SER A 98 -10.58 -17.16 8.48
C SER A 98 -10.25 -15.85 7.75
N LEU A 99 -9.12 -15.24 8.11
CA LEU A 99 -8.56 -14.09 7.42
C LEU A 99 -7.67 -14.57 6.27
N PHE A 100 -7.79 -13.93 5.11
CA PHE A 100 -7.01 -14.23 3.92
C PHE A 100 -6.27 -12.97 3.47
N CYS A 101 -4.98 -13.11 3.16
CA CYS A 101 -4.04 -12.00 3.04
C CYS A 101 -3.17 -12.12 1.79
N GLN A 102 -3.73 -12.05 0.60
CA GLN A 102 -2.98 -11.95 -0.66
C GLN A 102 -3.53 -10.80 -1.50
N GLY A 103 -2.86 -10.44 -2.59
CA GLY A 103 -3.26 -9.30 -3.42
C GLY A 103 -4.63 -9.46 -4.10
N THR A 104 -5.05 -10.69 -4.43
CA THR A 104 -6.39 -11.01 -4.99
C THR A 104 -6.89 -12.33 -4.42
N HIS A 105 -8.22 -12.51 -4.41
CA HIS A 105 -8.79 -13.84 -4.14
C HIS A 105 -8.68 -14.72 -5.40
N PRO A 106 -8.11 -15.95 -5.31
CA PRO A 106 -7.69 -16.69 -6.49
C PRO A 106 -8.83 -17.18 -7.39
N PHE A 107 -10.01 -17.46 -6.87
CA PHE A 107 -11.10 -18.07 -7.64
C PHE A 107 -12.48 -17.43 -7.49
N ALA A 108 -12.65 -16.41 -6.62
CA ALA A 108 -13.93 -15.77 -6.43
C ALA A 108 -14.33 -14.91 -7.64
N ASP A 109 -15.64 -14.82 -7.88
CA ASP A 109 -16.22 -13.86 -8.82
C ASP A 109 -16.34 -12.48 -8.17
N ALA A 110 -15.53 -11.54 -8.63
CA ALA A 110 -15.50 -10.18 -8.09
C ALA A 110 -16.84 -9.44 -8.29
N ILE A 111 -17.51 -9.65 -9.44
CA ILE A 111 -18.75 -8.96 -9.78
C ILE A 111 -19.91 -9.41 -8.87
N ALA A 112 -19.84 -10.61 -8.35
CA ALA A 112 -20.85 -11.16 -7.45
C ALA A 112 -20.73 -10.64 -6.01
N GLN A 113 -19.63 -9.94 -5.67
CA GLN A 113 -19.40 -9.49 -4.30
C GLN A 113 -20.21 -8.22 -3.99
N PRO A 114 -20.93 -8.17 -2.86
CA PRO A 114 -21.67 -6.98 -2.46
C PRO A 114 -20.73 -5.87 -1.99
N SER A 115 -21.02 -4.65 -2.44
CA SER A 115 -20.34 -3.45 -1.97
C SER A 115 -20.85 -3.01 -0.60
N THR A 116 -20.00 -2.36 0.17
CA THR A 116 -20.37 -1.68 1.42
C THR A 116 -21.21 -0.45 1.08
N PRO A 117 -22.41 -0.27 1.67
CA PRO A 117 -23.25 0.89 1.43
C PRO A 117 -22.53 2.20 1.81
N SER A 118 -22.24 3.04 0.83
CA SER A 118 -21.60 4.34 1.04
C SER A 118 -21.78 5.19 -0.22
N GLU A 119 -22.17 6.46 -0.05
CA GLU A 119 -22.27 7.41 -1.18
C GLU A 119 -20.96 7.54 -1.97
N ARG A 120 -19.82 7.46 -1.29
CA ARG A 120 -18.49 7.48 -1.90
C ARG A 120 -18.27 6.26 -2.80
N TYR A 121 -18.60 5.07 -2.32
CA TYR A 121 -18.45 3.82 -3.09
C TYR A 121 -19.45 3.72 -4.23
N ASP A 122 -20.71 4.11 -3.99
CA ASP A 122 -21.74 4.14 -5.03
C ASP A 122 -21.34 5.08 -6.19
N ARG A 123 -20.82 6.27 -5.87
CA ARG A 123 -20.30 7.21 -6.88
C ARG A 123 -19.12 6.63 -7.64
N MET A 124 -18.16 5.98 -6.94
CA MET A 124 -17.00 5.36 -7.58
C MET A 124 -17.42 4.24 -8.52
N LEU A 125 -18.32 3.36 -8.08
CA LEU A 125 -18.84 2.25 -8.89
C LEU A 125 -19.67 2.74 -10.08
N ASP A 126 -20.45 3.82 -9.91
CA ASP A 126 -21.18 4.43 -11.01
C ASP A 126 -20.24 5.04 -12.06
N LEU A 127 -19.18 5.70 -11.63
CA LEU A 127 -18.17 6.29 -12.51
C LEU A 127 -17.35 5.23 -13.25
N THR A 128 -16.93 4.18 -12.57
CA THR A 128 -15.94 3.22 -13.10
C THR A 128 -16.57 1.94 -13.68
N GLN A 129 -17.88 1.72 -13.42
CA GLN A 129 -18.66 0.61 -13.94
C GLN A 129 -17.98 -0.76 -13.80
N TYR A 130 -17.66 -1.42 -14.92
CA TYR A 130 -17.05 -2.74 -14.96
C TYR A 130 -15.75 -2.84 -14.15
N TRP A 131 -14.86 -1.85 -14.28
CA TRP A 131 -13.56 -1.89 -13.62
C TRP A 131 -13.67 -1.69 -12.10
N GLY A 132 -14.55 -0.81 -11.64
CA GLY A 132 -14.81 -0.66 -10.20
C GLY A 132 -15.34 -1.94 -9.57
N ARG A 133 -16.17 -2.71 -10.29
CA ARG A 133 -16.71 -4.00 -9.84
C ARG A 133 -15.68 -5.14 -9.84
N GLN A 134 -14.50 -4.93 -10.46
CA GLN A 134 -13.40 -5.89 -10.46
C GLN A 134 -12.42 -5.67 -9.28
N LEU A 135 -12.65 -4.70 -8.40
CA LEU A 135 -11.73 -4.36 -7.31
C LEU A 135 -11.89 -5.30 -6.10
N LEU A 136 -11.77 -6.59 -6.33
CA LEU A 136 -11.61 -7.62 -5.30
C LEU A 136 -10.10 -7.80 -5.06
N ILE A 137 -9.50 -6.80 -4.44
CA ILE A 137 -8.06 -6.66 -4.26
C ILE A 137 -7.74 -6.26 -2.83
N PHE A 138 -6.57 -6.67 -2.33
CA PHE A 138 -6.12 -6.39 -0.98
C PHE A 138 -4.64 -5.97 -1.01
N GLY A 139 -4.25 -5.09 -0.11
CA GLY A 139 -2.91 -4.54 -0.06
C GLY A 139 -2.40 -4.26 1.35
N VAL A 140 -1.14 -3.88 1.40
CA VAL A 140 -0.50 -3.27 2.56
C VAL A 140 -0.08 -1.86 2.17
N HIS A 141 -0.45 -0.88 2.97
CA HIS A 141 -0.05 0.51 2.78
C HIS A 141 0.83 0.95 3.95
N VAL A 142 1.89 1.69 3.63
CA VAL A 142 2.83 2.20 4.63
C VAL A 142 2.89 3.71 4.55
N HIS A 143 2.48 4.37 5.62
CA HIS A 143 2.61 5.81 5.81
C HIS A 143 3.90 6.13 6.54
N VAL A 144 4.65 7.13 6.05
CA VAL A 144 5.85 7.63 6.72
C VAL A 144 5.75 9.16 6.83
N GLY A 145 5.92 9.67 8.06
CA GLY A 145 5.82 11.08 8.40
C GLY A 145 6.95 11.93 7.80
N LEU A 146 6.60 13.14 7.38
CA LEU A 146 7.53 14.17 6.94
C LEU A 146 7.35 15.43 7.81
N ASP A 147 8.44 15.99 8.27
CA ASP A 147 8.48 17.19 9.12
C ASP A 147 8.43 18.51 8.35
N ASP A 148 8.53 18.47 7.02
CA ASP A 148 8.48 19.64 6.15
C ASP A 148 7.80 19.29 4.81
N VAL A 149 6.79 20.07 4.44
CA VAL A 149 6.04 19.91 3.19
C VAL A 149 6.92 20.02 1.93
N SER A 150 8.01 20.79 2.00
CA SER A 150 8.94 20.92 0.88
C SER A 150 9.63 19.60 0.49
N LYS A 151 9.67 18.63 1.42
CA LYS A 151 10.20 17.29 1.17
C LYS A 151 9.19 16.39 0.43
N ALA A 152 7.88 16.70 0.49
CA ALA A 152 6.83 15.77 0.07
C ALA A 152 6.96 15.34 -1.40
N MET A 153 7.03 16.28 -2.33
CA MET A 153 7.13 15.93 -3.76
C MET A 153 8.47 15.30 -4.14
N PRO A 154 9.62 15.79 -3.70
CA PRO A 154 10.91 15.11 -3.92
C PRO A 154 10.93 13.68 -3.37
N VAL A 155 10.39 13.43 -2.17
CA VAL A 155 10.32 12.08 -1.57
C VAL A 155 9.38 11.18 -2.36
N VAL A 156 8.18 11.66 -2.76
CA VAL A 156 7.28 10.90 -3.65
C VAL A 156 8.01 10.51 -4.94
N ASN A 157 8.69 11.44 -5.59
CA ASN A 157 9.44 11.18 -6.83
C ASN A 157 10.55 10.14 -6.64
N GLY A 158 11.27 10.18 -5.51
CA GLY A 158 12.30 9.20 -5.18
C GLY A 158 11.73 7.80 -4.91
N LEU A 159 10.60 7.74 -4.20
CA LEU A 159 9.92 6.48 -3.91
C LEU A 159 9.32 5.84 -5.16
N VAL A 160 8.89 6.63 -6.15
CA VAL A 160 8.39 6.12 -7.43
C VAL A 160 9.42 5.22 -8.12
N ASN A 161 10.72 5.54 -8.01
CA ASN A 161 11.79 4.68 -8.53
C ASN A 161 11.87 3.32 -7.80
N ARG A 162 11.29 3.19 -6.62
CA ARG A 162 11.32 1.99 -5.76
C ARG A 162 9.99 1.22 -5.74
N VAL A 163 8.94 1.75 -6.39
CA VAL A 163 7.67 1.01 -6.61
C VAL A 163 7.92 -0.39 -7.17
N PRO A 164 8.77 -0.61 -8.19
CA PRO A 164 9.01 -1.95 -8.72
C PRO A 164 9.61 -2.92 -7.71
N HIS A 165 10.43 -2.43 -6.79
CA HIS A 165 11.07 -3.25 -5.74
C HIS A 165 10.03 -3.76 -4.74
N LEU A 166 9.24 -2.84 -4.18
CA LEU A 166 8.19 -3.16 -3.22
C LEU A 166 7.07 -4.00 -3.85
N LEU A 167 6.70 -3.69 -5.09
CA LEU A 167 5.74 -4.48 -5.85
C LEU A 167 6.22 -5.92 -6.08
N ALA A 168 7.47 -6.12 -6.48
CA ALA A 168 8.00 -7.46 -6.72
C ALA A 168 8.17 -8.28 -5.44
N LEU A 169 8.61 -7.64 -4.33
CA LEU A 169 8.71 -8.29 -3.02
C LEU A 169 7.35 -8.76 -2.51
N SER A 170 6.31 -7.95 -2.70
CA SER A 170 4.97 -8.20 -2.16
C SER A 170 4.03 -8.94 -3.12
N ALA A 171 4.43 -9.14 -4.40
CA ALA A 171 3.58 -9.76 -5.40
C ALA A 171 3.05 -11.11 -4.89
N SER A 172 1.71 -11.23 -4.78
CA SER A 172 1.02 -12.39 -4.19
C SER A 172 -0.33 -12.67 -4.85
N SER A 173 -0.52 -12.20 -6.10
CA SER A 173 -1.81 -12.30 -6.79
C SER A 173 -1.70 -12.86 -8.21
N PRO A 174 -1.12 -14.08 -8.41
CA PRO A 174 -0.97 -14.66 -9.75
C PRO A 174 -2.28 -15.21 -10.33
N PHE A 175 -3.29 -15.44 -9.50
CA PHE A 175 -4.57 -16.00 -9.92
C PHE A 175 -5.71 -14.98 -9.88
N TRP A 176 -6.61 -15.07 -10.86
CA TRP A 176 -7.83 -14.27 -10.93
C TRP A 176 -8.99 -15.11 -11.53
N ALA A 177 -10.12 -15.15 -10.80
CA ALA A 177 -11.32 -15.89 -11.22
C ALA A 177 -11.01 -17.34 -11.66
N GLY A 178 -10.14 -18.04 -10.91
CA GLY A 178 -9.74 -19.43 -11.18
C GLY A 178 -8.74 -19.59 -12.34
N THR A 179 -8.19 -18.50 -12.87
CA THR A 179 -7.25 -18.52 -13.99
C THR A 179 -5.86 -18.06 -13.54
N ASP A 180 -4.82 -18.79 -13.94
CA ASP A 180 -3.45 -18.31 -13.88
C ASP A 180 -3.30 -17.16 -14.89
N THR A 181 -3.05 -15.95 -14.40
CA THR A 181 -2.99 -14.74 -15.23
C THR A 181 -1.64 -14.61 -15.96
N GLY A 182 -0.65 -15.35 -15.50
CA GLY A 182 0.74 -15.23 -15.93
C GLY A 182 1.43 -13.97 -15.37
N TYR A 183 0.81 -13.23 -14.47
CA TYR A 183 1.41 -12.12 -13.72
C TYR A 183 1.61 -12.51 -12.26
N GLN A 184 2.63 -11.96 -11.61
CA GLN A 184 2.85 -12.16 -10.17
C GLN A 184 1.96 -11.23 -9.33
N SER A 185 1.63 -10.02 -9.86
CA SER A 185 0.67 -9.10 -9.26
C SER A 185 -0.44 -8.73 -10.24
N GLN A 186 -1.55 -9.47 -10.19
CA GLN A 186 -2.78 -9.12 -10.88
C GLN A 186 -3.48 -7.93 -10.21
N ARG A 187 -3.33 -7.77 -8.89
CA ARG A 187 -3.84 -6.61 -8.13
C ARG A 187 -3.44 -5.30 -8.79
N THR A 188 -2.16 -5.12 -9.08
CA THR A 188 -1.64 -3.91 -9.72
C THR A 188 -2.31 -3.62 -11.05
N LEU A 189 -2.56 -4.65 -11.88
CA LEU A 189 -3.20 -4.49 -13.19
C LEU A 189 -4.68 -4.11 -13.07
N LEU A 190 -5.39 -4.64 -12.09
CA LEU A 190 -6.78 -4.28 -11.79
C LEU A 190 -6.88 -2.85 -11.27
N PHE A 191 -6.05 -2.52 -10.28
CA PHE A 191 -6.11 -1.22 -9.61
C PHE A 191 -5.85 -0.06 -10.57
N GLN A 192 -4.86 -0.18 -11.45
CA GLN A 192 -4.52 0.87 -12.42
C GLN A 192 -5.58 1.13 -13.50
N GLN A 193 -6.69 0.36 -13.54
CA GLN A 193 -7.83 0.64 -14.42
C GLN A 193 -8.69 1.81 -13.90
N LEU A 194 -8.53 2.20 -12.64
CA LEU A 194 -9.21 3.38 -12.09
C LEU A 194 -8.57 4.68 -12.62
N PRO A 195 -9.36 5.73 -12.89
CA PRO A 195 -8.89 6.96 -13.54
C PRO A 195 -7.74 7.67 -12.80
N THR A 196 -7.66 7.53 -11.48
CA THR A 196 -6.70 8.24 -10.62
C THR A 196 -5.72 7.30 -9.92
N ALA A 197 -5.63 6.04 -10.39
CA ALA A 197 -4.70 5.04 -9.86
C ALA A 197 -3.45 4.90 -10.74
N GLY A 198 -2.45 4.19 -10.24
CA GLY A 198 -1.20 3.94 -10.92
C GLY A 198 -0.08 4.89 -10.46
N LEU A 199 0.93 5.09 -11.29
CA LEU A 199 2.05 5.96 -10.96
C LEU A 199 1.60 7.43 -10.87
N PRO A 200 2.08 8.19 -9.85
CA PRO A 200 1.81 9.62 -9.78
C PRO A 200 2.48 10.40 -10.90
N PHE A 201 1.99 11.60 -11.15
CA PHE A 201 2.74 12.58 -11.94
C PHE A 201 3.97 13.03 -11.15
N GLN A 202 5.06 13.35 -11.84
CA GLN A 202 6.28 13.85 -11.23
C GLN A 202 6.18 15.36 -11.03
N PHE A 203 5.89 15.79 -9.82
CA PHE A 203 5.87 17.20 -9.43
C PHE A 203 7.22 17.58 -8.81
N GLN A 204 7.68 18.80 -9.05
CA GLN A 204 8.91 19.30 -8.42
C GLN A 204 8.59 19.97 -7.08
N GLU A 205 7.54 20.78 -7.04
CA GLU A 205 7.14 21.58 -5.89
C GLU A 205 5.74 21.22 -5.41
N TRP A 206 5.46 21.52 -4.13
CA TRP A 206 4.14 21.29 -3.55
C TRP A 206 3.03 22.05 -4.27
N GLU A 207 3.29 23.26 -4.70
CA GLU A 207 2.36 24.12 -5.41
C GLU A 207 1.93 23.54 -6.78
N ASP A 208 2.79 22.75 -7.41
CA ASP A 208 2.44 22.05 -8.66
C ASP A 208 1.43 20.94 -8.39
N PHE A 209 1.63 20.20 -7.28
CA PHE A 209 0.69 19.19 -6.82
C PHE A 209 -0.66 19.81 -6.43
N GLU A 210 -0.67 20.90 -5.62
CA GLU A 210 -1.89 21.63 -5.26
C GLU A 210 -2.65 22.09 -6.50
N ARG A 211 -1.95 22.63 -7.49
CA ARG A 211 -2.55 23.07 -8.75
C ARG A 211 -3.17 21.91 -9.53
N CYS A 212 -2.50 20.77 -9.58
CA CYS A 212 -3.01 19.55 -10.22
C CYS A 212 -4.31 19.09 -9.54
N VAL A 213 -4.30 18.96 -8.22
CA VAL A 213 -5.47 18.53 -7.42
C VAL A 213 -6.65 19.50 -7.67
N ALA A 214 -6.41 20.81 -7.57
CA ALA A 214 -7.46 21.81 -7.82
C ALA A 214 -8.05 21.72 -9.23
N GLN A 215 -7.24 21.43 -10.25
CA GLN A 215 -7.71 21.22 -11.62
C GLN A 215 -8.52 19.93 -11.77
N MET A 216 -8.09 18.85 -11.12
CA MET A 216 -8.83 17.57 -11.12
C MET A 216 -10.19 17.71 -10.44
N GLU A 217 -10.27 18.44 -9.32
CA GLU A 217 -11.53 18.79 -8.66
C GLU A 217 -12.42 19.67 -9.55
N GLN A 218 -11.84 20.69 -10.16
CA GLN A 218 -12.57 21.63 -11.03
C GLN A 218 -13.27 20.94 -12.21
N VAL A 219 -12.63 19.92 -12.78
CA VAL A 219 -13.21 19.16 -13.92
C VAL A 219 -14.04 17.96 -13.46
N GLY A 220 -14.21 17.74 -12.16
CA GLY A 220 -14.98 16.64 -11.60
C GLY A 220 -14.31 15.27 -11.72
N MET A 221 -12.99 15.23 -11.94
CA MET A 221 -12.22 13.99 -12.01
C MET A 221 -12.11 13.32 -10.63
N ILE A 222 -11.99 14.12 -9.57
CA ILE A 222 -12.02 13.73 -8.18
C ILE A 222 -12.94 14.65 -7.39
N ALA A 223 -13.46 14.17 -6.24
CA ALA A 223 -14.18 15.00 -5.31
C ALA A 223 -13.25 15.72 -4.33
N ASP A 224 -12.19 15.04 -3.94
CA ASP A 224 -11.14 15.54 -3.05
C ASP A 224 -9.83 14.76 -3.27
N VAL A 225 -8.74 15.23 -2.65
CA VAL A 225 -7.39 14.66 -2.80
C VAL A 225 -7.29 13.20 -2.38
N THR A 226 -8.18 12.67 -1.54
CA THR A 226 -8.14 11.26 -1.11
C THR A 226 -8.47 10.29 -2.27
N GLU A 227 -9.07 10.79 -3.34
CA GLU A 227 -9.35 10.03 -4.56
C GLU A 227 -8.16 9.96 -5.54
N CYS A 228 -7.04 10.62 -5.24
CA CYS A 228 -5.76 10.37 -5.90
C CYS A 228 -5.19 9.03 -5.38
N ARG A 229 -5.54 7.93 -6.06
CA ARG A 229 -5.21 6.55 -5.66
C ARG A 229 -3.87 6.08 -6.25
N TRP A 230 -2.89 6.98 -6.30
CA TRP A 230 -1.57 6.66 -6.86
C TRP A 230 -0.81 5.62 -6.02
N ASP A 231 0.12 4.91 -6.65
CA ASP A 231 0.98 3.89 -6.03
C ASP A 231 1.85 4.46 -4.89
N VAL A 232 2.22 5.72 -5.02
CA VAL A 232 2.87 6.54 -3.98
C VAL A 232 2.19 7.89 -3.98
N ARG A 233 1.80 8.41 -2.82
CA ARG A 233 1.18 9.73 -2.72
C ARG A 233 1.55 10.47 -1.45
N ALA A 234 1.49 11.79 -1.48
CA ALA A 234 1.42 12.57 -0.27
C ALA A 234 0.01 12.50 0.32
N VAL A 235 -0.09 12.43 1.65
CA VAL A 235 -1.35 12.45 2.40
C VAL A 235 -1.40 13.71 3.26
N PRO A 236 -1.91 14.83 2.72
CA PRO A 236 -1.80 16.13 3.37
C PRO A 236 -2.38 16.16 4.78
N ARG A 237 -3.54 15.52 4.99
CA ARG A 237 -4.22 15.49 6.30
C ARG A 237 -3.43 14.80 7.42
N LEU A 238 -2.47 13.94 7.07
CA LEU A 238 -1.63 13.18 8.01
C LEU A 238 -0.19 13.68 8.05
N GLY A 239 0.24 14.55 7.11
CA GLY A 239 1.63 14.96 6.98
C GLY A 239 2.58 13.82 6.60
N THR A 240 2.11 12.86 5.80
CA THR A 240 2.86 11.65 5.45
C THR A 240 3.02 11.49 3.94
N VAL A 241 3.97 10.64 3.54
CA VAL A 241 3.99 9.97 2.24
C VAL A 241 3.53 8.53 2.44
N GLU A 242 2.69 8.04 1.55
CA GLU A 242 2.08 6.72 1.60
C GLU A 242 2.56 5.88 0.41
N MET A 243 3.11 4.70 0.70
CA MET A 243 3.39 3.65 -0.27
C MET A 243 2.22 2.68 -0.32
N ARG A 244 1.59 2.54 -1.49
CA ARG A 244 0.37 1.75 -1.72
C ARG A 244 0.56 0.60 -2.70
N ALA A 245 1.77 0.47 -3.26
CA ALA A 245 2.03 -0.46 -4.35
C ALA A 245 2.06 -1.94 -3.93
N CYS A 246 2.17 -2.24 -2.63
CA CYS A 246 2.28 -3.61 -2.15
C CYS A 246 0.95 -4.38 -2.28
N ASP A 247 1.02 -5.60 -2.80
CA ASP A 247 -0.04 -6.59 -2.65
C ASP A 247 -0.25 -6.94 -1.17
N GLY A 248 -1.34 -7.62 -0.82
CA GLY A 248 -1.56 -8.17 0.51
C GLY A 248 -0.45 -9.17 0.87
N LEU A 249 0.04 -9.10 2.10
CA LEU A 249 1.09 -9.96 2.64
C LEU A 249 0.52 -10.88 3.72
N ALA A 250 1.03 -12.11 3.79
CA ALA A 250 0.45 -13.16 4.62
C ALA A 250 0.96 -13.13 6.06
N THR A 251 2.15 -12.57 6.30
CA THR A 251 2.82 -12.60 7.62
C THR A 251 3.20 -11.20 8.12
N LEU A 252 3.27 -11.06 9.44
CA LEU A 252 3.74 -9.81 10.05
C LEU A 252 5.22 -9.57 9.78
N GLU A 253 6.01 -10.61 9.58
CA GLU A 253 7.42 -10.55 9.23
C GLU A 253 7.63 -9.91 7.85
N GLU A 254 6.84 -10.31 6.85
CA GLU A 254 6.85 -9.70 5.52
C GLU A 254 6.41 -8.24 5.57
N ILE A 255 5.34 -7.94 6.32
CA ILE A 255 4.86 -6.56 6.52
C ILE A 255 5.94 -5.72 7.21
N ALA A 256 6.62 -6.27 8.23
CA ALA A 256 7.73 -5.58 8.90
C ALA A 256 8.88 -5.26 7.93
N ALA A 257 9.24 -6.22 7.07
CA ALA A 257 10.32 -6.05 6.09
C ALA A 257 10.01 -4.93 5.08
N VAL A 258 8.83 -4.93 4.45
CA VAL A 258 8.45 -3.88 3.48
C VAL A 258 8.25 -2.52 4.17
N THR A 259 7.78 -2.51 5.43
CA THR A 259 7.63 -1.29 6.23
C THR A 259 8.99 -0.69 6.57
N ALA A 260 9.95 -1.51 7.04
CA ALA A 260 11.31 -1.06 7.33
C ALA A 260 12.02 -0.53 6.07
N TYR A 261 11.86 -1.21 4.95
CA TYR A 261 12.42 -0.76 3.68
C TYR A 261 11.82 0.60 3.27
N THR A 262 10.51 0.77 3.37
CA THR A 262 9.83 2.03 3.04
C THR A 262 10.25 3.16 3.99
N GLN A 263 10.30 2.92 5.31
CA GLN A 263 10.73 3.91 6.30
C GLN A 263 12.16 4.36 6.05
N CYS A 264 13.08 3.41 5.82
CA CYS A 264 14.48 3.71 5.51
C CYS A 264 14.65 4.51 4.23
N LEU A 265 13.87 4.22 3.18
CA LEU A 265 13.89 4.99 1.94
C LEU A 265 13.45 6.43 2.14
N VAL A 266 12.34 6.65 2.85
CA VAL A 266 11.84 8.01 3.12
C VAL A 266 12.82 8.81 3.96
N ASP A 267 13.39 8.19 4.99
CA ASP A 267 14.36 8.85 5.88
C ASP A 267 15.66 9.21 5.13
N ASP A 268 16.19 8.31 4.31
CA ASP A 268 17.39 8.54 3.50
C ASP A 268 17.18 9.66 2.48
N LEU A 269 16.04 9.65 1.78
CA LEU A 269 15.65 10.72 0.85
C LEU A 269 15.50 12.06 1.56
N SER A 270 14.85 12.10 2.73
CA SER A 270 14.68 13.32 3.53
C SER A 270 16.03 13.87 3.98
N ALA A 271 16.92 13.00 4.48
CA ALA A 271 18.27 13.41 4.90
C ALA A 271 19.13 13.91 3.73
N SER A 272 18.96 13.34 2.54
CA SER A 272 19.63 13.83 1.32
C SER A 272 19.17 15.24 0.95
N LEU A 273 17.87 15.51 1.04
CA LEU A 273 17.33 16.86 0.80
C LEU A 273 17.84 17.89 1.82
N GLU A 274 17.98 17.52 3.11
CA GLU A 274 18.54 18.38 4.15
C GLU A 274 20.01 18.72 3.89
N ARG A 275 20.76 17.82 3.24
CA ARG A 275 22.14 18.09 2.79
C ARG A 275 22.21 18.94 1.51
N GLY A 276 21.05 19.31 0.93
CA GLY A 276 20.96 20.05 -0.34
C GLY A 276 21.24 19.19 -1.58
N GLU A 277 21.14 17.88 -1.44
CA GLU A 277 21.27 16.94 -2.57
C GLU A 277 19.95 16.89 -3.36
N THR A 278 20.05 16.57 -4.65
CA THR A 278 18.86 16.38 -5.49
C THR A 278 18.48 14.91 -5.55
N VAL A 279 17.19 14.63 -5.43
CA VAL A 279 16.67 13.27 -5.60
C VAL A 279 16.72 12.90 -7.09
N GLU A 280 17.34 11.76 -7.40
CA GLU A 280 17.33 11.23 -8.76
C GLU A 280 15.93 10.73 -9.13
N VAL A 281 15.44 11.16 -10.28
CA VAL A 281 14.13 10.78 -10.83
C VAL A 281 14.34 10.12 -12.18
N LEU A 282 13.90 8.86 -12.30
CA LEU A 282 13.94 8.16 -13.58
C LEU A 282 12.92 8.75 -14.57
N PRO A 283 13.19 8.70 -15.87
CA PRO A 283 12.20 9.04 -16.88
C PRO A 283 10.89 8.26 -16.66
N PRO A 284 9.71 8.89 -16.80
CA PRO A 284 8.43 8.25 -16.52
C PRO A 284 8.20 6.93 -17.29
N TRP A 285 8.69 6.83 -18.52
CA TRP A 285 8.59 5.59 -19.31
C TRP A 285 9.49 4.46 -18.77
N HIS A 286 10.61 4.76 -18.11
CA HIS A 286 11.42 3.75 -17.42
C HIS A 286 10.72 3.24 -16.16
N VAL A 287 10.11 4.14 -15.37
CA VAL A 287 9.33 3.76 -14.20
C VAL A 287 8.12 2.91 -14.59
N GLN A 288 7.40 3.31 -15.65
CA GLN A 288 6.26 2.57 -16.18
C GLN A 288 6.66 1.14 -16.59
N GLU A 289 7.77 1.01 -17.33
CA GLU A 289 8.29 -0.28 -17.75
C GLU A 289 8.73 -1.14 -16.57
N ASN A 290 9.44 -0.56 -15.60
CA ASN A 290 9.85 -1.24 -14.38
C ASN A 290 8.65 -1.76 -13.57
N LYS A 291 7.61 -0.93 -13.40
CA LYS A 291 6.37 -1.34 -12.73
C LYS A 291 5.71 -2.52 -13.45
N TRP A 292 5.61 -2.46 -14.78
CA TRP A 292 5.04 -3.55 -15.55
C TRP A 292 5.85 -4.84 -15.43
N ARG A 293 7.20 -4.76 -15.51
CA ARG A 293 8.08 -5.91 -15.34
C ARG A 293 7.93 -6.53 -13.95
N ALA A 294 7.91 -5.71 -12.90
CA ALA A 294 7.70 -6.19 -11.54
C ALA A 294 6.35 -6.90 -11.38
N ALA A 295 5.26 -6.32 -11.91
CA ALA A 295 3.95 -6.96 -11.87
C ALA A 295 3.92 -8.28 -12.65
N ARG A 296 4.64 -8.37 -13.78
CA ARG A 296 4.66 -9.55 -14.66
C ARG A 296 5.55 -10.66 -14.15
N TYR A 297 6.75 -10.31 -13.64
CA TYR A 297 7.81 -11.27 -13.36
C TYR A 297 8.18 -11.36 -11.87
N GLY A 298 7.62 -10.50 -10.99
CA GLY A 298 7.98 -10.48 -9.58
C GLY A 298 9.48 -10.31 -9.38
N MET A 299 10.07 -11.14 -8.55
CA MET A 299 11.51 -11.12 -8.26
C MET A 299 12.41 -11.50 -9.45
N ASP A 300 11.88 -12.18 -10.47
CA ASP A 300 12.60 -12.48 -11.72
C ASP A 300 12.69 -11.27 -12.67
N ALA A 301 12.13 -10.12 -12.28
CA ALA A 301 12.16 -8.92 -13.11
C ALA A 301 13.58 -8.36 -13.27
N THR A 302 13.83 -7.76 -14.43
CA THR A 302 14.99 -6.90 -14.69
C THR A 302 14.51 -5.45 -14.64
N VAL A 303 15.15 -4.61 -13.82
CA VAL A 303 14.81 -3.20 -13.64
C VAL A 303 15.81 -2.26 -14.31
N ILE A 304 15.31 -1.12 -14.78
CA ILE A 304 16.10 -0.01 -15.31
C ILE A 304 16.47 0.88 -14.12
N VAL A 305 17.75 1.09 -13.89
CA VAL A 305 18.26 1.74 -12.67
C VAL A 305 18.78 3.17 -12.89
N ASP A 306 18.92 3.62 -14.14
CA ASP A 306 19.35 4.99 -14.44
C ASP A 306 18.67 5.56 -15.70
N ALA A 307 18.82 6.87 -15.90
CA ALA A 307 18.26 7.56 -17.08
C ALA A 307 18.85 7.10 -18.43
N ARG A 308 19.99 6.41 -18.43
CA ARG A 308 20.64 5.85 -19.62
C ARG A 308 20.04 4.51 -20.05
N GLY A 309 19.20 3.92 -19.21
CA GLY A 309 18.57 2.63 -19.48
C GLY A 309 19.41 1.42 -19.05
N THR A 310 20.34 1.58 -18.10
CA THR A 310 21.08 0.46 -17.52
C THR A 310 20.12 -0.49 -16.85
N GLN A 311 20.21 -1.79 -17.17
CA GLN A 311 19.32 -2.83 -16.68
C GLN A 311 20.07 -3.79 -15.75
N VAL A 312 19.43 -4.15 -14.63
CA VAL A 312 19.98 -5.07 -13.63
C VAL A 312 18.88 -6.02 -13.18
N PRO A 313 19.14 -7.33 -12.98
CA PRO A 313 18.20 -8.22 -12.32
C PRO A 313 17.80 -7.68 -10.95
N LEU A 314 16.50 -7.70 -10.64
CA LEU A 314 16.00 -7.12 -9.38
C LEU A 314 16.57 -7.84 -8.16
N ALA A 315 16.69 -9.18 -8.23
CA ALA A 315 17.28 -10.00 -7.17
C ALA A 315 18.77 -9.70 -6.91
N GLU A 316 19.48 -9.08 -7.86
CA GLU A 316 20.87 -8.62 -7.67
C GLU A 316 20.92 -7.16 -7.19
N HIS A 317 19.94 -6.34 -7.58
CA HIS A 317 19.89 -4.91 -7.23
C HIS A 317 19.43 -4.68 -5.79
N LEU A 318 18.41 -5.40 -5.32
CA LEU A 318 17.84 -5.25 -3.99
C LEU A 318 18.85 -5.46 -2.84
N PRO A 319 19.70 -6.50 -2.83
CA PRO A 319 20.70 -6.66 -1.77
C PRO A 319 21.62 -5.46 -1.61
N ALA A 320 22.04 -4.84 -2.70
CA ALA A 320 22.87 -3.63 -2.68
C ALA A 320 22.12 -2.41 -2.09
N GLU A 321 20.81 -2.29 -2.38
CA GLU A 321 19.98 -1.26 -1.77
C GLU A 321 19.80 -1.48 -0.26
N ILE A 322 19.61 -2.73 0.18
CA ILE A 322 19.50 -3.07 1.60
C ILE A 322 20.82 -2.77 2.34
N GLU A 323 21.95 -3.15 1.76
CA GLU A 323 23.28 -2.83 2.32
C GLU A 323 23.46 -1.30 2.46
N ARG A 324 23.10 -0.53 1.44
CA ARG A 324 23.15 0.93 1.44
C ARG A 324 22.29 1.54 2.56
N LEU A 325 21.12 0.96 2.83
CA LEU A 325 20.17 1.45 3.84
C LEU A 325 20.44 0.91 5.25
N THR A 326 21.32 -0.06 5.43
CA THR A 326 21.64 -0.64 6.76
C THR A 326 21.99 0.42 7.81
N PRO A 327 22.85 1.43 7.54
CA PRO A 327 23.14 2.48 8.54
C PRO A 327 21.91 3.32 8.92
N VAL A 328 20.97 3.50 8.01
CA VAL A 328 19.69 4.18 8.25
C VAL A 328 18.82 3.32 9.17
N ALA A 329 18.71 2.04 8.86
CA ALA A 329 17.94 1.08 9.65
C ALA A 329 18.49 0.90 11.08
N GLU A 330 19.81 0.93 11.26
CA GLU A 330 20.45 0.91 12.58
C GLU A 330 20.06 2.15 13.40
N ARG A 331 20.04 3.34 12.78
CA ARG A 331 19.64 4.59 13.42
C ARG A 331 18.14 4.61 13.77
N LEU A 332 17.29 4.11 12.91
CA LEU A 332 15.84 3.99 13.12
C LEU A 332 15.46 2.81 14.03
N GLY A 333 16.40 1.90 14.31
CA GLY A 333 16.20 0.73 15.14
C GLY A 333 15.35 -0.37 14.48
N CYS A 334 15.37 -0.47 13.14
CA CYS A 334 14.64 -1.47 12.34
C CYS A 334 15.58 -2.34 11.48
N ALA A 335 16.84 -2.52 11.89
CA ALA A 335 17.83 -3.28 11.12
C ALA A 335 17.45 -4.77 10.97
N ALA A 336 16.80 -5.35 11.98
CA ALA A 336 16.34 -6.73 11.95
C ALA A 336 15.19 -6.91 10.93
N GLU A 337 14.24 -5.98 10.91
CA GLU A 337 13.12 -6.01 9.99
C GLU A 337 13.57 -5.71 8.55
N LEU A 338 14.49 -4.77 8.35
CA LEU A 338 15.10 -4.53 7.04
C LEU A 338 15.82 -5.76 6.51
N ALA A 339 16.54 -6.49 7.37
CA ALA A 339 17.19 -7.75 6.98
C ALA A 339 16.18 -8.84 6.55
N GLY A 340 14.93 -8.76 6.99
CA GLY A 340 13.83 -9.62 6.53
C GLY A 340 13.57 -9.54 5.03
N VAL A 341 13.92 -8.42 4.38
CA VAL A 341 13.83 -8.29 2.91
C VAL A 341 14.70 -9.33 2.20
N GLN A 342 15.87 -9.71 2.79
CA GLN A 342 16.71 -10.75 2.20
C GLN A 342 15.99 -12.10 2.21
N ALA A 343 15.26 -12.44 3.27
CA ALA A 343 14.48 -13.67 3.31
C ALA A 343 13.40 -13.67 2.21
N MET A 344 12.70 -12.55 2.02
CA MET A 344 11.72 -12.43 0.92
C MET A 344 12.38 -12.59 -0.46
N ILE A 345 13.60 -12.08 -0.66
CA ILE A 345 14.36 -12.28 -1.92
C ILE A 345 14.69 -13.76 -2.12
N ASP A 346 15.18 -14.44 -1.08
CA ASP A 346 15.59 -15.84 -1.12
C ASP A 346 14.38 -16.76 -1.38
N ASP A 347 13.20 -16.40 -0.89
CA ASP A 347 11.94 -17.12 -1.10
C ASP A 347 11.28 -16.81 -2.47
N GLY A 348 11.81 -15.82 -3.21
CA GLY A 348 11.29 -15.43 -4.53
C GLY A 348 10.14 -14.41 -4.48
N GLY A 349 9.96 -13.73 -3.36
CA GLY A 349 8.85 -12.81 -3.07
C GLY A 349 7.76 -13.47 -2.22
N ALA A 350 6.61 -12.81 -2.10
CA ALA A 350 5.46 -13.28 -1.30
C ALA A 350 4.49 -14.21 -2.08
N ALA A 351 4.78 -14.54 -3.35
CA ALA A 351 3.91 -15.32 -4.24
C ALA A 351 3.99 -16.84 -4.02
#